data_3193fc979eb1d4a38430da27abcc724a
#
_entry.id   3193fc979eb1d4a38430da27abcc724a
#
_cell.length_a   1.000
_cell.length_b   1.000
_cell.length_c   1.000
_cell.angle_alpha   90.00
_cell.angle_beta   90.00
_cell.angle_gamma   90.00
#
_symmetry.space_group_name_H-M   'P 1'
#
loop_
_entity.id
_entity.type
_entity.pdbx_description
1 polymer ?
#
loop_
_entity_poly.entity_id
_entity_poly.type
_entity_poly.pdbx_seq_one_letter_code
_entity_poly.pdbx_strand_id
1 'polypeptide(L)'
;METIIIIICFGLAWGSFLNVLIYRLPLRMSLFKPSSSCPHCNEKIKFYDNIPVLSFLLLRGKCRHCKGRITLRYPLVELLTAVSFLLLYSQHSLSFFFFASCLFACALIALGFIDFYHQILPDEITLPGLLLALIYSLFRTDLNLRQALIGAVAGAGFLLFIYGAYYLLRKKEGLGLGDVTMMLLVGAYLGWRQAFFTLILASFVGALVGIFFIFCKKKDFQYSLPFGTFLAPTAFAALLWGERIINAYLSLFKNLTP
;
A
#
# COMPACT_ATOMS: atom_id res chain seq x y z
N MET A 1 -5.80 0.10 -27.93
CA MET A 1 -7.05 -0.10 -27.15
C MET A 1 -7.04 -1.45 -26.46
N GLU A 2 -6.69 -2.54 -27.16
CA GLU A 2 -6.62 -3.90 -26.62
C GLU A 2 -5.71 -4.05 -25.39
N THR A 3 -4.51 -3.51 -25.45
CA THR A 3 -3.55 -3.55 -24.33
C THR A 3 -4.09 -2.92 -23.05
N ILE A 4 -4.81 -1.80 -23.16
CA ILE A 4 -5.42 -1.12 -22.00
C ILE A 4 -6.48 -2.02 -21.36
N ILE A 5 -7.31 -2.68 -22.17
CA ILE A 5 -8.34 -3.61 -21.67
C ILE A 5 -7.68 -4.78 -20.93
N ILE A 6 -6.62 -5.34 -21.51
CA ILE A 6 -5.85 -6.44 -20.86
C ILE A 6 -5.30 -5.99 -19.50
N ILE A 7 -4.73 -4.79 -19.40
CA ILE A 7 -4.17 -4.27 -18.16
C ILE A 7 -5.26 -4.04 -17.12
N ILE A 8 -6.44 -3.52 -17.53
CA ILE A 8 -7.58 -3.36 -16.63
C ILE A 8 -8.02 -4.72 -16.10
N CYS A 9 -8.24 -5.71 -16.98
CA CYS A 9 -8.64 -7.05 -16.57
C CYS A 9 -7.61 -7.70 -15.63
N PHE A 10 -6.32 -7.53 -15.93
CA PHE A 10 -5.22 -8.03 -15.10
C PHE A 10 -5.21 -7.36 -13.73
N GLY A 11 -5.35 -6.02 -13.68
CA GLY A 11 -5.44 -5.28 -12.41
C GLY A 11 -6.65 -5.65 -11.58
N LEU A 12 -7.82 -5.83 -12.20
CA LEU A 12 -9.03 -6.29 -11.52
C LEU A 12 -8.86 -7.70 -10.93
N ALA A 13 -8.25 -8.63 -11.67
CA ALA A 13 -7.98 -9.98 -11.20
C ALA A 13 -7.02 -10.00 -10.00
N TRP A 14 -5.93 -9.22 -10.07
CA TRP A 14 -5.02 -9.02 -8.94
C TRP A 14 -5.72 -8.39 -7.75
N GLY A 15 -6.55 -7.37 -7.96
CA GLY A 15 -7.35 -6.74 -6.90
C GLY A 15 -8.28 -7.71 -6.19
N SER A 16 -8.90 -8.64 -6.92
CA SER A 16 -9.70 -9.70 -6.33
C SER A 16 -8.86 -10.64 -5.45
N PHE A 17 -7.64 -10.98 -5.87
CA PHE A 17 -6.69 -11.73 -5.05
C PHE A 17 -6.23 -10.94 -3.81
N LEU A 18 -5.97 -9.63 -3.95
CA LEU A 18 -5.62 -8.78 -2.81
C LEU A 18 -6.72 -8.76 -1.74
N ASN A 19 -7.99 -8.82 -2.12
CA ASN A 19 -9.08 -8.95 -1.15
C ASN A 19 -8.98 -10.22 -0.31
N VAL A 20 -8.51 -11.33 -0.89
CA VAL A 20 -8.23 -12.57 -0.15
C VAL A 20 -7.08 -12.38 0.83
N LEU A 21 -5.98 -11.74 0.39
CA LEU A 21 -4.84 -11.39 1.25
C LEU A 21 -5.27 -10.51 2.43
N ILE A 22 -5.98 -9.41 2.14
CA ILE A 22 -6.44 -8.43 3.15
C ILE A 22 -7.34 -9.10 4.19
N TYR A 23 -8.14 -10.07 3.81
CA TYR A 23 -9.02 -10.76 4.73
C TYR A 23 -8.32 -11.87 5.52
N ARG A 24 -7.49 -12.69 4.85
CA ARG A 24 -6.96 -13.94 5.44
C ARG A 24 -5.67 -13.78 6.22
N LEU A 25 -4.75 -12.91 5.78
CA LEU A 25 -3.46 -12.74 6.47
C LEU A 25 -3.61 -12.30 7.93
N PRO A 26 -4.42 -11.29 8.27
CA PRO A 26 -4.59 -10.89 9.66
C PRO A 26 -5.18 -11.99 10.54
N LEU A 27 -5.99 -12.87 9.95
CA LEU A 27 -6.61 -14.00 10.64
C LEU A 27 -5.73 -15.27 10.63
N ARG A 28 -4.52 -15.22 10.08
CA ARG A 28 -3.60 -16.36 9.91
C ARG A 28 -4.22 -17.55 9.19
N MET A 29 -5.14 -17.27 8.26
CA MET A 29 -5.82 -18.29 7.46
C MET A 29 -5.02 -18.63 6.21
N SER A 30 -5.13 -19.89 5.73
CA SER A 30 -4.53 -20.29 4.45
C SER A 30 -5.06 -19.46 3.28
N LEU A 31 -4.17 -18.99 2.41
CA LEU A 31 -4.54 -18.21 1.22
C LEU A 31 -5.22 -19.06 0.15
N PHE A 32 -4.98 -20.38 0.14
CA PHE A 32 -5.44 -21.29 -0.92
C PHE A 32 -6.69 -22.09 -0.51
N LYS A 33 -6.87 -22.40 0.77
CA LYS A 33 -7.99 -23.22 1.27
C LYS A 33 -8.60 -22.61 2.54
N PRO A 34 -9.94 -22.70 2.71
CA PRO A 34 -10.97 -23.15 1.76
C PRO A 34 -11.19 -22.17 0.60
N SER A 35 -12.01 -22.57 -0.41
CA SER A 35 -12.47 -21.66 -1.47
C SER A 35 -13.24 -20.47 -0.90
N SER A 36 -13.35 -19.38 -1.67
CA SER A 36 -14.09 -18.18 -1.26
C SER A 36 -15.56 -18.54 -0.94
N SER A 37 -16.03 -18.09 0.23
CA SER A 37 -17.39 -18.33 0.71
C SER A 37 -18.00 -17.03 1.26
N CYS A 38 -19.31 -16.97 1.29
CA CYS A 38 -20.04 -15.85 1.86
C CYS A 38 -19.84 -15.82 3.40
N PRO A 39 -19.43 -14.72 4.03
CA PRO A 39 -19.21 -14.65 5.48
C PRO A 39 -20.50 -14.74 6.29
N HIS A 40 -21.70 -14.58 5.67
CA HIS A 40 -22.99 -14.63 6.35
C HIS A 40 -23.65 -16.01 6.30
N CYS A 41 -23.52 -16.74 5.19
CA CYS A 41 -24.19 -18.04 5.04
C CYS A 41 -23.23 -19.20 4.79
N ASN A 42 -21.93 -18.94 4.72
CA ASN A 42 -20.85 -19.90 4.44
C ASN A 42 -20.98 -20.64 3.09
N GLU A 43 -21.95 -20.27 2.24
CA GLU A 43 -22.12 -20.85 0.91
C GLU A 43 -20.94 -20.50 0.03
N LYS A 44 -20.45 -21.46 -0.76
CA LYS A 44 -19.31 -21.27 -1.66
C LYS A 44 -19.67 -20.28 -2.78
N ILE A 45 -18.79 -19.32 -3.03
CA ILE A 45 -18.93 -18.36 -4.12
C ILE A 45 -18.57 -19.06 -5.43
N LYS A 46 -19.52 -19.07 -6.38
CA LYS A 46 -19.28 -19.63 -7.71
C LYS A 46 -18.33 -18.74 -8.50
N PHE A 47 -17.58 -19.31 -9.46
CA PHE A 47 -16.55 -18.59 -10.21
C PHE A 47 -17.10 -17.34 -10.92
N TYR A 48 -18.31 -17.41 -11.47
CA TYR A 48 -18.96 -16.28 -12.14
C TYR A 48 -19.47 -15.20 -11.17
N ASP A 49 -19.65 -15.52 -9.88
CA ASP A 49 -19.96 -14.56 -8.82
C ASP A 49 -18.69 -13.92 -8.23
N ASN A 50 -17.51 -14.33 -8.70
CA ASN A 50 -16.22 -13.80 -8.30
C ASN A 50 -15.55 -12.97 -9.42
N ILE A 51 -16.29 -12.63 -10.50
CA ILE A 51 -15.78 -11.72 -11.55
C ILE A 51 -15.67 -10.32 -10.95
N PRO A 52 -14.44 -9.73 -10.90
CA PRO A 52 -14.21 -8.50 -10.19
C PRO A 52 -15.10 -7.36 -10.67
N VAL A 53 -15.60 -6.55 -9.74
CA VAL A 53 -16.52 -5.41 -9.95
C VAL A 53 -17.85 -5.83 -10.61
N LEU A 54 -17.79 -6.59 -11.70
CA LEU A 54 -18.98 -6.97 -12.46
C LEU A 54 -19.98 -7.76 -11.62
N SER A 55 -19.50 -8.75 -10.86
CA SER A 55 -20.37 -9.56 -9.98
C SER A 55 -21.00 -8.70 -8.89
N PHE A 56 -20.26 -7.75 -8.32
CA PHE A 56 -20.79 -6.82 -7.33
C PHE A 56 -21.94 -5.98 -7.90
N LEU A 57 -21.78 -5.47 -9.13
CA LEU A 57 -22.81 -4.66 -9.81
C LEU A 57 -24.05 -5.49 -10.17
N LEU A 58 -23.86 -6.68 -10.77
CA LEU A 58 -24.96 -7.58 -11.16
C LEU A 58 -25.74 -8.09 -9.96
N LEU A 59 -25.06 -8.37 -8.85
CA LEU A 59 -25.68 -8.79 -7.59
C LEU A 59 -26.19 -7.61 -6.73
N ARG A 60 -26.01 -6.38 -7.21
CA ARG A 60 -26.40 -5.15 -6.49
C ARG A 60 -25.82 -5.11 -5.06
N GLY A 61 -24.57 -5.55 -4.91
CA GLY A 61 -23.88 -5.60 -3.64
C GLY A 61 -24.45 -6.60 -2.62
N LYS A 62 -25.13 -7.66 -3.05
CA LYS A 62 -25.77 -8.64 -2.17
C LYS A 62 -25.37 -10.08 -2.55
N CYS A 63 -25.24 -10.94 -1.54
CA CYS A 63 -25.02 -12.36 -1.78
C CYS A 63 -26.18 -12.99 -2.58
N ARG A 64 -25.88 -13.87 -3.53
CA ARG A 64 -26.89 -14.57 -4.35
C ARG A 64 -27.86 -15.41 -3.49
N HIS A 65 -27.35 -16.07 -2.44
CA HIS A 65 -28.10 -16.98 -1.60
C HIS A 65 -28.84 -16.26 -0.46
N CYS A 66 -28.09 -15.68 0.48
CA CYS A 66 -28.70 -15.09 1.71
C CYS A 66 -29.09 -13.63 1.58
N LYS A 67 -28.81 -12.97 0.44
CA LYS A 67 -29.03 -11.53 0.22
C LYS A 67 -28.28 -10.61 1.19
N GLY A 68 -27.38 -11.14 2.01
CA GLY A 68 -26.50 -10.37 2.89
C GLY A 68 -25.65 -9.37 2.09
N ARG A 69 -25.36 -8.20 2.66
CA ARG A 69 -24.62 -7.12 1.98
C ARG A 69 -23.15 -7.52 1.79
N ILE A 70 -22.63 -7.29 0.58
CA ILE A 70 -21.20 -7.41 0.26
C ILE A 70 -20.54 -6.06 0.58
N THR A 71 -19.42 -6.11 1.29
CA THR A 71 -18.67 -4.91 1.68
C THR A 71 -18.12 -4.17 0.46
N LEU A 72 -18.23 -2.83 0.43
CA LEU A 72 -17.69 -1.97 -0.64
C LEU A 72 -16.17 -2.07 -0.78
N ARG A 73 -15.47 -2.59 0.21
CA ARG A 73 -14.02 -2.85 0.14
C ARG A 73 -13.66 -3.68 -1.09
N TYR A 74 -14.47 -4.71 -1.42
CA TYR A 74 -14.16 -5.61 -2.54
C TYR A 74 -14.01 -4.87 -3.87
N PRO A 75 -15.04 -4.20 -4.40
CA PRO A 75 -14.91 -3.47 -5.66
C PRO A 75 -13.94 -2.29 -5.55
N LEU A 76 -13.77 -1.67 -4.38
CA LEU A 76 -12.82 -0.58 -4.19
C LEU A 76 -11.38 -1.04 -4.38
N VAL A 77 -10.96 -2.15 -3.75
CA VAL A 77 -9.61 -2.70 -3.90
C VAL A 77 -9.38 -3.12 -5.35
N GLU A 78 -10.36 -3.75 -6.00
CA GLU A 78 -10.27 -4.18 -7.39
C GLU A 78 -10.06 -2.99 -8.34
N LEU A 79 -10.86 -1.93 -8.19
CA LEU A 79 -10.73 -0.71 -8.99
C LEU A 79 -9.41 0.03 -8.71
N LEU A 80 -9.02 0.18 -7.44
CA LEU A 80 -7.75 0.81 -7.09
C LEU A 80 -6.56 0.09 -7.71
N THR A 81 -6.57 -1.25 -7.71
CA THR A 81 -5.51 -2.05 -8.32
C THR A 81 -5.48 -1.84 -9.84
N ALA A 82 -6.64 -1.87 -10.50
CA ALA A 82 -6.73 -1.65 -11.94
C ALA A 82 -6.25 -0.24 -12.34
N VAL A 83 -6.67 0.79 -11.60
CA VAL A 83 -6.23 2.18 -11.82
C VAL A 83 -4.72 2.32 -11.58
N SER A 84 -4.19 1.72 -10.52
CA SER A 84 -2.74 1.73 -10.25
C SER A 84 -1.95 1.10 -11.40
N PHE A 85 -2.42 -0.02 -11.95
CA PHE A 85 -1.77 -0.68 -13.07
C PHE A 85 -1.82 0.17 -14.35
N LEU A 86 -2.92 0.87 -14.60
CA LEU A 86 -3.02 1.81 -15.73
C LEU A 86 -2.06 2.98 -15.59
N LEU A 87 -1.95 3.57 -14.40
CA LEU A 87 -1.01 4.66 -14.13
C LEU A 87 0.44 4.21 -14.32
N LEU A 88 0.78 3.01 -13.84
CA LEU A 88 2.12 2.44 -14.02
C LEU A 88 2.41 2.13 -15.49
N TYR A 89 1.43 1.61 -16.23
CA TYR A 89 1.57 1.36 -17.66
C TYR A 89 1.84 2.64 -18.45
N SER A 90 1.18 3.74 -18.09
CA SER A 90 1.40 5.03 -18.76
C SER A 90 2.84 5.57 -18.59
N GLN A 91 3.56 5.12 -17.54
CA GLN A 91 4.94 5.54 -17.28
C GLN A 91 5.98 4.56 -17.82
N HIS A 92 5.73 3.26 -17.74
CA HIS A 92 6.74 2.22 -18.00
C HIS A 92 6.44 1.35 -19.22
N SER A 93 5.28 1.52 -19.87
CA SER A 93 4.79 0.60 -20.91
C SER A 93 4.84 -0.86 -20.42
N LEU A 94 4.75 -1.87 -21.29
CA LEU A 94 4.92 -3.28 -20.91
C LEU A 94 6.41 -3.63 -20.81
N SER A 95 7.00 -3.40 -19.65
CA SER A 95 8.41 -3.66 -19.36
C SER A 95 8.57 -4.47 -18.09
N PHE A 96 9.77 -4.99 -17.83
CA PHE A 96 10.11 -5.62 -16.56
C PHE A 96 9.84 -4.66 -15.37
N PHE A 97 10.13 -3.37 -15.55
CA PHE A 97 9.88 -2.32 -14.55
C PHE A 97 8.40 -2.12 -14.26
N PHE A 98 7.53 -2.27 -15.25
CA PHE A 98 6.08 -2.24 -15.07
C PHE A 98 5.62 -3.35 -14.11
N PHE A 99 6.02 -4.60 -14.36
CA PHE A 99 5.59 -5.73 -13.53
C PHE A 99 6.10 -5.63 -12.10
N ALA A 100 7.35 -5.20 -11.90
CA ALA A 100 7.91 -4.97 -10.58
C ALA A 100 7.16 -3.85 -9.84
N SER A 101 6.82 -2.76 -10.53
CA SER A 101 6.03 -1.66 -9.94
C SER A 101 4.59 -2.07 -9.63
N CYS A 102 3.97 -2.93 -10.44
CA CYS A 102 2.66 -3.51 -10.15
C CYS A 102 2.70 -4.36 -8.87
N LEU A 103 3.73 -5.18 -8.71
CA LEU A 103 3.88 -6.01 -7.51
C LEU A 103 4.07 -5.14 -6.25
N PHE A 104 4.90 -4.09 -6.33
CA PHE A 104 5.07 -3.12 -5.25
C PHE A 104 3.75 -2.40 -4.93
N ALA A 105 3.00 -1.94 -5.93
CA ALA A 105 1.68 -1.32 -5.74
C ALA A 105 0.68 -2.29 -5.08
N CYS A 106 0.69 -3.57 -5.46
CA CYS A 106 -0.12 -4.61 -4.81
C CYS A 106 0.24 -4.75 -3.32
N ALA A 107 1.53 -4.77 -2.98
CA ALA A 107 1.97 -4.82 -1.59
C ALA A 107 1.50 -3.58 -0.80
N LEU A 108 1.63 -2.38 -1.37
CA LEU A 108 1.16 -1.14 -0.73
C LEU A 108 -0.35 -1.15 -0.51
N ILE A 109 -1.14 -1.54 -1.52
CA ILE A 109 -2.60 -1.62 -1.39
C ILE A 109 -2.98 -2.62 -0.29
N ALA A 110 -2.40 -3.82 -0.30
CA ALA A 110 -2.68 -4.83 0.71
C ALA A 110 -2.33 -4.34 2.13
N LEU A 111 -1.10 -3.81 2.33
CA LEU A 111 -0.64 -3.28 3.61
C LEU A 111 -1.50 -2.11 4.09
N GLY A 112 -1.83 -1.16 3.22
CA GLY A 112 -2.66 -0.01 3.59
C GLY A 112 -4.06 -0.41 4.03
N PHE A 113 -4.70 -1.37 3.34
CA PHE A 113 -6.02 -1.86 3.76
C PHE A 113 -5.95 -2.74 5.00
N ILE A 114 -4.93 -3.57 5.18
CA ILE A 114 -4.76 -4.38 6.40
C ILE A 114 -4.56 -3.46 7.60
N ASP A 115 -3.69 -2.46 7.47
CA ASP A 115 -3.44 -1.49 8.52
C ASP A 115 -4.70 -0.68 8.88
N PHE A 116 -5.47 -0.26 7.89
CA PHE A 116 -6.73 0.47 8.09
C PHE A 116 -7.77 -0.30 8.92
N TYR A 117 -7.88 -1.63 8.70
CA TYR A 117 -8.88 -2.46 9.36
C TYR A 117 -8.39 -3.13 10.64
N HIS A 118 -7.11 -3.48 10.70
CA HIS A 118 -6.56 -4.34 11.74
C HIS A 118 -5.41 -3.71 12.52
N GLN A 119 -4.87 -2.56 12.07
CA GLN A 119 -3.72 -1.86 12.69
C GLN A 119 -2.49 -2.78 12.85
N ILE A 120 -2.28 -3.66 11.87
CA ILE A 120 -1.12 -4.53 11.76
C ILE A 120 -0.53 -4.47 10.36
N LEU A 121 0.77 -4.68 10.26
CA LEU A 121 1.49 -4.77 8.99
C LEU A 121 2.19 -6.12 8.93
N PRO A 122 1.64 -7.09 8.16
CA PRO A 122 2.15 -8.46 8.13
C PRO A 122 3.56 -8.54 7.53
N ASP A 123 4.48 -9.19 8.25
CA ASP A 123 5.84 -9.44 7.77
C ASP A 123 5.87 -10.39 6.56
N GLU A 124 4.82 -11.18 6.38
CA GLU A 124 4.61 -12.04 5.20
C GLU A 124 4.49 -11.27 3.88
N ILE A 125 4.23 -9.95 3.94
CA ILE A 125 4.25 -9.06 2.75
C ILE A 125 5.51 -8.20 2.76
N THR A 126 5.87 -7.60 3.91
CA THR A 126 6.96 -6.62 3.98
C THR A 126 8.32 -7.24 3.75
N LEU A 127 8.63 -8.39 4.37
CA LEU A 127 9.94 -9.02 4.25
C LEU A 127 10.19 -9.66 2.87
N PRO A 128 9.27 -10.46 2.28
CA PRO A 128 9.44 -10.91 0.91
C PRO A 128 9.46 -9.75 -0.09
N GLY A 129 8.65 -8.71 0.14
CA GLY A 129 8.66 -7.50 -0.67
C GLY A 129 10.01 -6.78 -0.62
N LEU A 130 10.62 -6.65 0.56
CA LEU A 130 11.98 -6.11 0.74
C LEU A 130 12.99 -6.91 -0.06
N LEU A 131 12.97 -8.24 0.06
CA LEU A 131 13.89 -9.12 -0.68
C LEU A 131 13.72 -8.92 -2.20
N LEU A 132 12.49 -8.90 -2.69
CA LEU A 132 12.21 -8.67 -4.11
C LEU A 132 12.66 -7.26 -4.56
N ALA A 133 12.49 -6.23 -3.73
CA ALA A 133 12.98 -4.88 -4.03
C ALA A 133 14.50 -4.82 -4.13
N LEU A 134 15.22 -5.52 -3.26
CA LEU A 134 16.70 -5.63 -3.32
C LEU A 134 17.15 -6.40 -4.56
N ILE A 135 16.51 -7.53 -4.89
CA ILE A 135 16.79 -8.28 -6.12
C ILE A 135 16.49 -7.41 -7.35
N TYR A 136 15.37 -6.70 -7.35
CA TYR A 136 14.99 -5.79 -8.44
C TYR A 136 16.02 -4.68 -8.65
N SER A 137 16.63 -4.16 -7.58
CA SER A 137 17.66 -3.11 -7.67
C SER A 137 18.93 -3.55 -8.44
N LEU A 138 19.16 -4.86 -8.58
CA LEU A 138 20.28 -5.38 -9.38
C LEU A 138 20.07 -5.20 -10.90
N PHE A 139 18.83 -5.04 -11.32
CA PHE A 139 18.45 -4.87 -12.73
C PHE A 139 18.13 -3.41 -13.09
N ARG A 140 18.18 -2.50 -12.11
CA ARG A 140 17.92 -1.07 -12.30
C ARG A 140 19.21 -0.31 -12.60
N THR A 141 19.09 0.67 -13.49
CA THR A 141 20.19 1.60 -13.82
C THR A 141 20.14 2.88 -12.99
N ASP A 142 18.96 3.27 -12.55
CA ASP A 142 18.68 4.50 -11.80
C ASP A 142 18.86 4.33 -10.28
N LEU A 143 18.73 3.11 -9.75
CA LEU A 143 18.87 2.81 -8.31
C LEU A 143 19.59 1.48 -8.12
N ASN A 144 20.90 1.54 -7.83
CA ASN A 144 21.70 0.35 -7.60
C ASN A 144 21.48 -0.25 -6.19
N LEU A 145 21.96 -1.48 -5.97
CA LEU A 145 21.80 -2.20 -4.71
C LEU A 145 22.26 -1.39 -3.48
N ARG A 146 23.39 -0.68 -3.59
CA ARG A 146 23.89 0.16 -2.49
C ARG A 146 22.89 1.26 -2.14
N GLN A 147 22.30 1.92 -3.13
CA GLN A 147 21.32 2.97 -2.92
C GLN A 147 20.00 2.43 -2.38
N ALA A 148 19.58 1.22 -2.81
CA ALA A 148 18.43 0.51 -2.27
C ALA A 148 18.64 0.17 -0.78
N LEU A 149 19.80 -0.34 -0.40
CA LEU A 149 20.15 -0.61 1.00
C LEU A 149 20.19 0.67 1.83
N ILE A 150 20.81 1.74 1.32
CA ILE A 150 20.81 3.05 2.01
C ILE A 150 19.38 3.54 2.17
N GLY A 151 18.52 3.42 1.15
CA GLY A 151 17.12 3.81 1.22
C GLY A 151 16.34 3.06 2.28
N ALA A 152 16.50 1.72 2.32
CA ALA A 152 15.88 0.89 3.34
C ALA A 152 16.30 1.29 4.75
N VAL A 153 17.62 1.37 4.98
CA VAL A 153 18.15 1.69 6.31
C VAL A 153 17.83 3.13 6.72
N ALA A 154 17.89 4.10 5.80
CA ALA A 154 17.60 5.49 6.11
C ALA A 154 16.12 5.70 6.48
N GLY A 155 15.18 5.16 5.67
CA GLY A 155 13.75 5.28 5.93
C GLY A 155 13.31 4.59 7.21
N ALA A 156 13.67 3.31 7.36
CA ALA A 156 13.33 2.54 8.55
C ALA A 156 14.09 3.02 9.80
N GLY A 157 15.37 3.36 9.64
CA GLY A 157 16.21 3.85 10.73
C GLY A 157 15.71 5.16 11.31
N PHE A 158 15.17 6.05 10.47
CA PHE A 158 14.56 7.30 10.93
C PHE A 158 13.30 7.02 11.79
N LEU A 159 12.42 6.11 11.36
CA LEU A 159 11.25 5.70 12.16
C LEU A 159 11.68 5.00 13.45
N LEU A 160 12.70 4.13 13.38
CA LEU A 160 13.23 3.45 14.55
C LEU A 160 13.84 4.42 15.56
N PHE A 161 14.52 5.46 15.07
CA PHE A 161 15.03 6.55 15.90
C PHE A 161 13.90 7.30 16.63
N ILE A 162 12.81 7.65 15.90
CA ILE A 162 11.62 8.29 16.50
C ILE A 162 10.98 7.37 17.53
N TYR A 163 10.81 6.08 17.20
CA TYR A 163 10.29 5.07 18.12
C TYR A 163 11.11 4.99 19.41
N GLY A 164 12.45 4.87 19.28
CA GLY A 164 13.35 4.80 20.42
C GLY A 164 13.35 6.06 21.28
N ALA A 165 13.40 7.25 20.66
CA ALA A 165 13.33 8.51 21.36
C ALA A 165 12.02 8.67 22.14
N TYR A 166 10.89 8.35 21.51
CA TYR A 166 9.58 8.41 22.16
C TYR A 166 9.46 7.40 23.33
N TYR A 167 9.94 6.17 23.12
CA TYR A 167 9.95 5.15 24.16
C TYR A 167 10.80 5.54 25.38
N LEU A 168 11.99 6.13 25.15
CA LEU A 168 12.85 6.61 26.24
C LEU A 168 12.20 7.74 27.03
N LEU A 169 11.49 8.66 26.35
CA LEU A 169 10.86 9.82 26.98
C LEU A 169 9.53 9.48 27.70
N ARG A 170 8.72 8.64 27.10
CA ARG A 170 7.34 8.41 27.55
C ARG A 170 7.08 7.03 28.16
N LYS A 171 8.01 6.08 28.01
CA LYS A 171 7.86 4.67 28.44
C LYS A 171 6.61 3.99 27.84
N LYS A 172 6.17 4.46 26.66
CA LYS A 172 5.01 3.95 25.93
C LYS A 172 5.39 3.75 24.48
N GLU A 173 4.79 2.74 23.85
CA GLU A 173 4.93 2.55 22.40
C GLU A 173 4.10 3.61 21.68
N GLY A 174 4.75 4.45 20.85
CA GLY A 174 4.10 5.52 20.10
C GLY A 174 3.99 5.26 18.60
N LEU A 175 4.73 4.28 18.09
CA LEU A 175 4.76 3.89 16.68
C LEU A 175 4.79 2.35 16.57
N GLY A 176 4.16 1.78 15.57
CA GLY A 176 4.21 0.34 15.30
C GLY A 176 5.54 -0.09 14.68
N LEU A 177 6.12 -1.20 15.15
CA LEU A 177 7.31 -1.78 14.49
C LEU A 177 7.01 -2.22 13.04
N GLY A 178 5.76 -2.53 12.73
CA GLY A 178 5.31 -2.80 11.37
C GLY A 178 5.51 -1.63 10.39
N ASP A 179 5.39 -0.38 10.86
CA ASP A 179 5.68 0.80 10.04
C ASP A 179 7.17 0.85 9.67
N VAL A 180 8.05 0.41 10.58
CA VAL A 180 9.49 0.31 10.33
C VAL A 180 9.77 -0.76 9.26
N THR A 181 9.16 -1.95 9.35
CA THR A 181 9.33 -3.01 8.33
C THR A 181 8.75 -2.61 6.99
N MET A 182 7.62 -1.91 6.95
CA MET A 182 7.08 -1.33 5.73
C MET A 182 8.02 -0.30 5.12
N MET A 183 8.66 0.54 5.93
CA MET A 183 9.63 1.53 5.44
C MET A 183 10.95 0.92 4.95
N LEU A 184 11.35 -0.28 5.43
CA LEU A 184 12.43 -1.05 4.80
C LEU A 184 12.10 -1.37 3.34
N LEU A 185 10.89 -1.90 3.10
CA LEU A 185 10.40 -2.20 1.76
C LEU A 185 10.34 -0.95 0.88
N VAL A 186 9.68 0.11 1.38
CA VAL A 186 9.50 1.38 0.64
C VAL A 186 10.86 2.00 0.30
N GLY A 187 11.77 2.06 1.26
CA GLY A 187 13.10 2.63 1.08
C GLY A 187 13.99 1.82 0.14
N ALA A 188 13.90 0.48 0.18
CA ALA A 188 14.62 -0.38 -0.75
C ALA A 188 14.13 -0.21 -2.19
N TYR A 189 12.81 -0.04 -2.37
CA TYR A 189 12.21 0.08 -3.71
C TYR A 189 12.39 1.47 -4.30
N LEU A 190 12.18 2.53 -3.51
CA LEU A 190 12.15 3.93 -3.97
C LEU A 190 13.50 4.66 -3.80
N GLY A 191 14.39 4.17 -2.93
CA GLY A 191 15.60 4.87 -2.54
C GLY A 191 15.33 5.94 -1.45
N TRP A 192 16.42 6.42 -0.82
CA TRP A 192 16.34 7.27 0.38
C TRP A 192 15.59 8.60 0.18
N ARG A 193 15.76 9.27 -0.97
CA ARG A 193 15.09 10.56 -1.24
C ARG A 193 13.57 10.44 -1.25
N GLN A 194 13.06 9.45 -1.97
CA GLN A 194 11.63 9.22 -2.08
C GLN A 194 11.07 8.59 -0.79
N ALA A 195 11.86 7.82 -0.04
CA ALA A 195 11.48 7.31 1.27
C ALA A 195 11.22 8.46 2.26
N PHE A 196 12.12 9.44 2.35
CA PHE A 196 11.89 10.62 3.18
C PHE A 196 10.70 11.47 2.67
N PHE A 197 10.56 11.64 1.37
CA PHE A 197 9.38 12.30 0.79
C PHE A 197 8.08 11.59 1.20
N THR A 198 8.06 10.26 1.15
CA THR A 198 6.92 9.44 1.61
C THR A 198 6.61 9.68 3.09
N LEU A 199 7.63 9.66 3.95
CA LEU A 199 7.47 9.91 5.39
C LEU A 199 6.90 11.30 5.69
N ILE A 200 7.46 12.33 5.08
CA ILE A 200 7.00 13.71 5.27
C ILE A 200 5.54 13.84 4.82
N LEU A 201 5.23 13.35 3.63
CA LEU A 201 3.88 13.43 3.07
C LEU A 201 2.87 12.61 3.88
N ALA A 202 3.24 11.39 4.33
CA ALA A 202 2.39 10.55 5.17
C ALA A 202 2.12 11.19 6.53
N SER A 203 3.15 11.78 7.14
CA SER A 203 3.01 12.50 8.41
C SER A 203 2.11 13.72 8.27
N PHE A 204 2.27 14.48 7.19
CA PHE A 204 1.42 15.64 6.91
C PHE A 204 -0.05 15.26 6.70
N VAL A 205 -0.32 14.27 5.84
CA VAL A 205 -1.68 13.78 5.58
C VAL A 205 -2.28 13.17 6.84
N GLY A 206 -1.51 12.34 7.57
CA GLY A 206 -1.94 11.75 8.83
C GLY A 206 -2.27 12.80 9.89
N ALA A 207 -1.48 13.87 10.01
CA ALA A 207 -1.75 14.97 10.92
C ALA A 207 -3.04 15.71 10.54
N LEU A 208 -3.26 16.02 9.26
CA LEU A 208 -4.48 16.67 8.80
C LEU A 208 -5.73 15.84 9.11
N VAL A 209 -5.66 14.53 8.81
CA VAL A 209 -6.76 13.59 9.12
C VAL A 209 -6.97 13.47 10.62
N GLY A 210 -5.89 13.39 11.42
CA GLY A 210 -5.97 13.35 12.88
C GLY A 210 -6.65 14.59 13.46
N ILE A 211 -6.22 15.77 13.04
CA ILE A 211 -6.82 17.04 13.43
C ILE A 211 -8.31 17.07 13.08
N PHE A 212 -8.67 16.66 11.85
CA PHE A 212 -10.07 16.57 11.43
C PHE A 212 -10.91 15.66 12.34
N PHE A 213 -10.38 14.47 12.71
CA PHE A 213 -11.10 13.55 13.62
C PHE A 213 -11.26 14.11 15.03
N ILE A 214 -10.26 14.82 15.55
CA ILE A 214 -10.35 15.47 16.87
C ILE A 214 -11.47 16.54 16.87
N PHE A 215 -11.46 17.44 15.88
CA PHE A 215 -12.44 18.53 15.80
C PHE A 215 -13.85 18.06 15.48
N CYS A 216 -14.01 17.11 14.53
CA CYS A 216 -15.34 16.70 14.06
C CYS A 216 -15.98 15.60 14.89
N LYS A 217 -15.21 14.67 15.48
CA LYS A 217 -15.75 13.51 16.19
C LYS A 217 -15.50 13.52 17.70
N LYS A 218 -14.96 14.61 18.28
CA LYS A 218 -14.64 14.74 19.72
C LYS A 218 -13.92 13.52 20.28
N LYS A 219 -13.03 12.91 19.48
CA LYS A 219 -12.19 11.79 19.93
C LYS A 219 -11.02 12.30 20.72
N ASP A 220 -10.59 11.54 21.74
CA ASP A 220 -9.43 11.86 22.56
C ASP A 220 -8.14 11.89 21.73
N PHE A 221 -7.18 12.71 22.13
CA PHE A 221 -5.82 12.80 21.55
C PHE A 221 -5.05 11.46 21.55
N GLN A 222 -5.55 10.45 22.24
CA GLN A 222 -4.94 9.11 22.32
C GLN A 222 -5.48 8.14 21.27
N TYR A 223 -6.32 8.59 20.32
CA TYR A 223 -6.80 7.73 19.24
C TYR A 223 -5.65 7.37 18.31
N SER A 224 -5.25 6.08 18.35
CA SER A 224 -4.22 5.54 17.48
C SER A 224 -4.72 5.54 16.03
N LEU A 225 -4.13 6.38 15.19
CA LEU A 225 -4.35 6.33 13.75
C LEU A 225 -3.40 5.31 13.12
N PRO A 226 -3.88 4.45 12.23
CA PRO A 226 -3.02 3.51 11.51
C PRO A 226 -2.10 4.27 10.55
N PHE A 227 -0.79 4.32 10.86
CA PHE A 227 0.17 5.12 10.09
C PHE A 227 0.48 4.50 8.74
N GLY A 228 0.54 3.17 8.65
CA GLY A 228 0.73 2.43 7.39
C GLY A 228 -0.35 2.73 6.35
N THR A 229 -1.58 3.05 6.80
CA THR A 229 -2.67 3.49 5.93
C THR A 229 -2.36 4.79 5.19
N PHE A 230 -1.55 5.68 5.77
CA PHE A 230 -1.09 6.90 5.12
C PHE A 230 0.22 6.69 4.35
N LEU A 231 1.09 5.82 4.85
CA LEU A 231 2.33 5.45 4.16
C LEU A 231 2.07 4.80 2.79
N ALA A 232 1.08 3.93 2.69
CA ALA A 232 0.80 3.20 1.45
C ALA A 232 0.47 4.14 0.26
N PRO A 233 -0.55 5.02 0.32
CA PRO A 233 -0.87 5.91 -0.80
C PRO A 233 0.23 6.95 -1.06
N THR A 234 0.95 7.41 -0.03
CA THR A 234 2.04 8.38 -0.21
C THR A 234 3.28 7.72 -0.82
N ALA A 235 3.58 6.47 -0.52
CA ALA A 235 4.62 5.69 -1.20
C ALA A 235 4.26 5.46 -2.68
N PHE A 236 2.99 5.19 -2.98
CA PHE A 236 2.53 5.09 -4.37
C PHE A 236 2.62 6.43 -5.11
N ALA A 237 2.25 7.54 -4.47
CA ALA A 237 2.43 8.87 -5.03
C ALA A 237 3.92 9.21 -5.26
N ALA A 238 4.80 8.82 -4.32
CA ALA A 238 6.25 8.96 -4.47
C ALA A 238 6.80 8.14 -5.64
N LEU A 239 6.28 6.93 -5.86
CA LEU A 239 6.63 6.11 -7.02
C LEU A 239 6.30 6.81 -8.35
N LEU A 240 5.12 7.44 -8.44
CA LEU A 240 4.64 8.06 -9.68
C LEU A 240 5.26 9.44 -9.94
N TRP A 241 5.41 10.25 -8.91
CA TRP A 241 5.75 11.68 -9.06
C TRP A 241 6.89 12.15 -8.16
N GLY A 242 7.39 11.31 -7.25
CA GLY A 242 8.32 11.71 -6.22
C GLY A 242 9.57 12.41 -6.77
N GLU A 243 10.23 11.84 -7.78
CA GLU A 243 11.41 12.47 -8.40
C GLU A 243 11.10 13.80 -9.06
N ARG A 244 9.97 13.90 -9.75
CA ARG A 244 9.56 15.17 -10.41
C ARG A 244 9.32 16.27 -9.38
N ILE A 245 8.62 15.95 -8.29
CA ILE A 245 8.31 16.90 -7.21
C ILE A 245 9.59 17.31 -6.49
N ILE A 246 10.44 16.36 -6.12
CA ILE A 246 11.71 16.64 -5.43
C ILE A 246 12.62 17.50 -6.31
N ASN A 247 12.77 17.18 -7.59
CA ASN A 247 13.62 17.92 -8.50
C ASN A 247 13.07 19.33 -8.76
N ALA A 248 11.74 19.49 -8.91
CA ALA A 248 11.11 20.81 -9.02
C ALA A 248 11.36 21.64 -7.77
N TYR A 249 11.22 21.07 -6.57
CA TYR A 249 11.51 21.76 -5.32
C TYR A 249 12.98 22.20 -5.23
N LEU A 250 13.92 21.31 -5.55
CA LEU A 250 15.34 21.63 -5.51
C LEU A 250 15.75 22.69 -6.55
N SER A 251 15.08 22.74 -7.71
CA SER A 251 15.35 23.75 -8.74
C SER A 251 14.96 25.16 -8.29
N LEU A 252 13.92 25.31 -7.47
CA LEU A 252 13.54 26.59 -6.88
C LEU A 252 14.66 27.17 -6.01
N PHE A 253 15.36 26.34 -5.24
CA PHE A 253 16.46 26.78 -4.40
C PHE A 253 17.74 27.09 -5.18
N LYS A 254 18.03 26.36 -6.26
CA LYS A 254 19.18 26.68 -7.13
C LYS A 254 19.07 28.04 -7.80
N ASN A 255 17.84 28.50 -8.07
CA ASN A 255 17.59 29.81 -8.67
C ASN A 255 17.59 30.96 -7.63
N LEU A 256 17.65 30.67 -6.33
CA LEU A 256 17.68 31.64 -5.23
C LEU A 256 19.11 31.86 -4.67
N THR A 257 20.07 31.04 -5.06
CA THR A 257 21.50 31.27 -4.72
C THR A 257 22.17 31.93 -5.93
N PRO A 258 22.65 33.20 -5.82
CA PRO A 258 23.35 33.90 -6.89
C PRO A 258 24.69 33.24 -7.25
#